data_9f00d2ea43794f381fd9a58eade6ebbf
#
_entry.id   9f00d2ea43794f381fd9a58eade6ebbf
#
_cell.length_a   1.000
_cell.length_b   1.000
_cell.length_c   1.000
_cell.angle_alpha   90.00
_cell.angle_beta   90.00
_cell.angle_gamma   90.00
#
_symmetry.space_group_name_H-M   'P 1'
#
loop_
_entity.id
_entity.type
_entity.pdbx_description
1 polymer ?
#
loop_
_entity_poly.entity_id
_entity_poly.type
_entity_poly.pdbx_seq_one_letter_code
_entity_poly.pdbx_strand_id
1 'polypeptide(L)'
;MPKYIFPPLASRLKSLIHAGQFIRNPFPILDAALDRFGSTYTFYMGGVQKAVITIDPKSIRHVLQKNHKGYEKSVIVTDLLGKYTGKGLLTSTGDYWLRQRRLIQPGFHKRRIDSLQVLMKMEVDACMARWAPMAVTGASFDAYEEMNHLTFRIVARTLFSTSLEEHGLVQLSQQISTLQSFIIREVRQPYKRWWFKISGQISAHLDLAREAREIIRAVIRARKNSGEVPDDLLTMLLESKYEDSGMGMEEEQLIDECLILFVAGHETSANALSWMIYLLGKHKEELLRIQTAEAGLEINMIHNVVQEALRLYPPAWVSDRISLEDDRVEDFFLPKDTMWILYIRGMHRHPDYWEEPDRFIPDRWNNPDLNKEAYMPFGSGPRMCIGEHFAMMEMELILSEIVRLWDINLISKVITEKPLVTLRPLEPVMIAIRKLY
;
A
#
# COMPACT_ATOMS: atom_id res chain seq x y z
N MET A 1 -29.11 30.59 0.75
CA MET A 1 -28.22 29.42 0.54
C MET A 1 -26.90 29.74 1.20
N PRO A 2 -26.28 28.82 1.95
CA PRO A 2 -24.98 29.07 2.53
C PRO A 2 -23.97 29.34 1.41
N LYS A 3 -23.11 30.33 1.58
CA LYS A 3 -22.05 30.62 0.59
C LYS A 3 -20.89 29.69 0.85
N TYR A 4 -20.66 28.70 -0.04
CA TYR A 4 -19.53 27.81 0.05
C TYR A 4 -18.22 28.58 -0.16
N ILE A 5 -17.18 28.19 0.58
CA ILE A 5 -15.82 28.76 0.54
C ILE A 5 -14.87 27.65 0.12
N PHE A 6 -14.49 27.66 -1.14
CA PHE A 6 -13.53 26.70 -1.69
C PHE A 6 -12.09 27.17 -1.49
N PRO A 7 -11.13 26.23 -1.34
CA PRO A 7 -9.70 26.52 -1.47
C PRO A 7 -9.39 27.15 -2.84
N PRO A 8 -8.21 27.81 -3.00
CA PRO A 8 -7.76 28.38 -4.26
C PRO A 8 -8.01 27.45 -5.44
N LEU A 9 -8.56 27.95 -6.53
CA LEU A 9 -9.04 27.15 -7.65
C LEU A 9 -8.04 27.18 -8.82
N ALA A 10 -7.55 26.00 -9.21
CA ALA A 10 -6.77 25.82 -10.43
C ALA A 10 -7.64 26.02 -11.68
N SER A 11 -7.04 26.56 -12.74
CA SER A 11 -7.74 26.81 -14.01
C SER A 11 -8.24 25.50 -14.64
N ARG A 12 -9.52 25.45 -14.98
CA ARG A 12 -10.14 24.31 -15.66
C ARG A 12 -9.44 23.99 -17.00
N LEU A 13 -9.09 25.02 -17.77
CA LEU A 13 -8.39 24.86 -19.04
C LEU A 13 -7.00 24.25 -18.84
N LYS A 14 -6.24 24.71 -17.83
CA LYS A 14 -4.94 24.11 -17.49
C LYS A 14 -5.09 22.66 -17.04
N SER A 15 -6.10 22.33 -16.25
CA SER A 15 -6.39 20.95 -15.84
C SER A 15 -6.65 20.03 -17.05
N LEU A 16 -7.32 20.53 -18.09
CA LEU A 16 -7.53 19.77 -19.34
C LEU A 16 -6.24 19.60 -20.14
N ILE A 17 -5.46 20.66 -20.32
CA ILE A 17 -4.19 20.62 -21.07
C ILE A 17 -3.22 19.62 -20.41
N HIS A 18 -3.15 19.59 -19.10
CA HIS A 18 -2.25 18.72 -18.36
C HIS A 18 -2.83 17.32 -18.09
N ALA A 19 -4.07 17.00 -18.52
CA ALA A 19 -4.70 15.70 -18.23
C ALA A 19 -3.87 14.52 -18.71
N GLY A 20 -3.24 14.60 -19.89
CA GLY A 20 -2.38 13.53 -20.42
C GLY A 20 -1.13 13.31 -19.57
N GLN A 21 -0.50 14.38 -19.08
CA GLN A 21 0.65 14.30 -18.18
C GLN A 21 0.22 13.77 -16.80
N PHE A 22 -0.89 14.25 -16.25
CA PHE A 22 -1.46 13.79 -15.00
C PHE A 22 -1.72 12.27 -15.01
N ILE A 23 -2.19 11.74 -16.13
CA ILE A 23 -2.42 10.28 -16.30
C ILE A 23 -1.10 9.50 -16.27
N ARG A 24 0.00 10.06 -16.80
CA ARG A 24 1.30 9.39 -16.84
C ARG A 24 2.05 9.49 -15.50
N ASN A 25 2.23 10.72 -15.04
CA ASN A 25 2.86 11.04 -13.77
C ASN A 25 2.22 12.32 -13.19
N PRO A 26 1.39 12.24 -12.15
CA PRO A 26 0.73 13.38 -11.55
C PRO A 26 1.68 14.27 -10.72
N PHE A 27 2.80 13.75 -10.23
CA PHE A 27 3.64 14.43 -9.24
C PHE A 27 4.10 15.83 -9.67
N PRO A 28 4.69 16.04 -10.86
CA PRO A 28 5.15 17.40 -11.23
C PRO A 28 4.01 18.42 -11.26
N ILE A 29 2.79 17.98 -11.57
CA ILE A 29 1.62 18.87 -11.62
C ILE A 29 1.11 19.15 -10.20
N LEU A 30 1.06 18.13 -9.36
CA LEU A 30 0.61 18.26 -7.97
C LEU A 30 1.58 19.12 -7.17
N ASP A 31 2.89 18.86 -7.29
CA ASP A 31 3.93 19.58 -6.57
C ASP A 31 3.96 21.07 -7.02
N ALA A 32 3.98 21.36 -8.33
CA ALA A 32 3.91 22.73 -8.83
C ALA A 32 2.61 23.47 -8.45
N ALA A 33 1.51 22.75 -8.24
CA ALA A 33 0.28 23.35 -7.78
C ALA A 33 0.32 23.69 -6.28
N LEU A 34 1.00 22.89 -5.45
CA LEU A 34 1.27 23.21 -4.04
C LEU A 34 2.10 24.48 -3.91
N ASP A 35 3.18 24.62 -4.69
CA ASP A 35 4.02 25.83 -4.72
C ASP A 35 3.22 27.07 -5.06
N ARG A 36 2.21 26.93 -5.92
CA ARG A 36 1.42 28.06 -6.39
C ARG A 36 0.23 28.42 -5.51
N PHE A 37 -0.47 27.43 -4.98
CA PHE A 37 -1.77 27.60 -4.34
C PHE A 37 -1.73 27.34 -2.83
N GLY A 38 -0.62 26.82 -2.31
CA GLY A 38 -0.46 26.43 -0.93
C GLY A 38 -0.90 24.98 -0.65
N SER A 39 -0.92 24.61 0.62
CA SER A 39 -1.12 23.24 1.12
C SER A 39 -2.49 22.60 0.79
N THR A 40 -3.47 23.43 0.42
CA THR A 40 -4.82 22.97 0.06
C THR A 40 -5.37 23.78 -1.10
N TYR A 41 -5.79 23.12 -2.17
CA TYR A 41 -6.33 23.76 -3.37
C TYR A 41 -7.40 22.91 -4.06
N THR A 42 -8.20 23.54 -4.91
CA THR A 42 -9.22 22.89 -5.73
C THR A 42 -8.73 22.75 -7.16
N PHE A 43 -8.95 21.60 -7.77
CA PHE A 43 -8.67 21.39 -9.19
C PHE A 43 -9.82 20.66 -9.89
N TYR A 44 -9.76 20.56 -11.23
CA TYR A 44 -10.74 19.83 -12.02
C TYR A 44 -10.16 18.50 -12.51
N MET A 45 -10.59 17.39 -11.91
CA MET A 45 -10.25 16.05 -12.37
C MET A 45 -10.91 15.78 -13.72
N GLY A 46 -10.08 15.45 -14.74
CA GLY A 46 -10.58 15.29 -16.11
C GLY A 46 -11.23 16.53 -16.69
N GLY A 47 -11.03 17.71 -16.08
CA GLY A 47 -11.65 18.97 -16.51
C GLY A 47 -13.13 19.11 -16.17
N VAL A 48 -13.73 18.15 -15.45
CA VAL A 48 -15.17 18.10 -15.17
C VAL A 48 -15.45 18.13 -13.68
N GLN A 49 -14.92 17.17 -12.93
CA GLN A 49 -15.22 17.00 -11.51
C GLN A 49 -14.29 17.83 -10.65
N LYS A 50 -14.84 18.68 -9.79
CA LYS A 50 -14.06 19.38 -8.77
C LYS A 50 -13.60 18.40 -7.71
N ALA A 51 -12.33 18.52 -7.34
CA ALA A 51 -11.74 17.81 -6.20
C ALA A 51 -10.86 18.76 -5.41
N VAL A 52 -10.83 18.61 -4.10
CA VAL A 52 -9.93 19.33 -3.20
C VAL A 52 -8.72 18.44 -2.94
N ILE A 53 -7.54 18.96 -3.21
CA ILE A 53 -6.28 18.31 -2.86
C ILE A 53 -5.71 18.98 -1.63
N THR A 54 -5.21 18.19 -0.69
CA THR A 54 -4.56 18.73 0.50
C THR A 54 -3.35 17.89 0.93
N ILE A 55 -2.34 18.59 1.42
CA ILE A 55 -1.21 18.07 2.19
C ILE A 55 -1.24 18.56 3.63
N ASP A 56 -2.24 19.39 4.02
CA ASP A 56 -2.33 19.93 5.36
C ASP A 56 -2.72 18.85 6.37
N PRO A 57 -1.86 18.56 7.38
CA PRO A 57 -2.13 17.51 8.35
C PRO A 57 -3.40 17.72 9.17
N LYS A 58 -3.81 18.98 9.40
CA LYS A 58 -5.03 19.29 10.15
C LYS A 58 -6.28 18.92 9.36
N SER A 59 -6.32 19.32 8.08
CA SER A 59 -7.39 18.97 7.14
C SER A 59 -7.47 17.46 6.95
N ILE A 60 -6.33 16.77 6.77
CA ILE A 60 -6.28 15.31 6.63
C ILE A 60 -6.81 14.62 7.89
N ARG A 61 -6.42 15.08 9.09
CA ARG A 61 -6.96 14.52 10.34
C ARG A 61 -8.43 14.83 10.53
N HIS A 62 -8.90 16.00 10.11
CA HIS A 62 -10.32 16.28 10.15
C HIS A 62 -11.11 15.23 9.35
N VAL A 63 -10.72 15.01 8.10
CA VAL A 63 -11.37 14.07 7.18
C VAL A 63 -11.25 12.61 7.63
N LEU A 64 -10.07 12.20 8.15
CA LEU A 64 -9.81 10.80 8.48
C LEU A 64 -10.15 10.41 9.93
N GLN A 65 -10.15 11.36 10.87
CA GLN A 65 -10.31 11.09 12.29
C GLN A 65 -11.50 11.84 12.90
N LYS A 66 -11.45 13.20 12.92
CA LYS A 66 -12.42 14.01 13.68
C LYS A 66 -13.83 13.86 13.16
N ASN A 67 -14.02 14.01 11.84
CA ASN A 67 -15.32 13.88 11.17
C ASN A 67 -15.41 12.65 10.24
N HIS A 68 -14.68 11.55 10.57
CA HIS A 68 -14.59 10.36 9.71
C HIS A 68 -15.96 9.76 9.33
N LYS A 69 -17.01 9.99 10.11
CA LYS A 69 -18.39 9.53 9.81
C LYS A 69 -19.06 10.35 8.72
N GLY A 70 -18.64 11.60 8.54
CA GLY A 70 -19.09 12.49 7.47
C GLY A 70 -18.40 12.21 6.12
N TYR A 71 -17.55 11.17 6.03
CA TYR A 71 -16.76 10.88 4.85
C TYR A 71 -16.71 9.38 4.52
N GLU A 72 -16.80 9.07 3.23
CA GLU A 72 -16.64 7.73 2.70
C GLU A 72 -15.55 7.64 1.62
N LYS A 73 -15.11 6.45 1.29
CA LYS A 73 -14.23 6.21 0.14
C LYS A 73 -14.96 6.53 -1.16
N SER A 74 -14.21 6.99 -2.16
CA SER A 74 -14.80 7.31 -3.46
C SER A 74 -15.24 6.05 -4.22
N VAL A 75 -16.11 6.26 -5.21
CA VAL A 75 -16.55 5.21 -6.14
C VAL A 75 -15.38 4.56 -6.91
N ILE A 76 -14.21 5.21 -6.96
CA ILE A 76 -13.02 4.63 -7.56
C ILE A 76 -12.58 3.40 -6.75
N VAL A 77 -12.61 3.49 -5.43
CA VAL A 77 -12.22 2.37 -4.56
C VAL A 77 -13.36 1.38 -4.40
N THR A 78 -14.59 1.85 -4.15
CA THR A 78 -15.72 0.96 -3.84
C THR A 78 -16.21 0.20 -5.06
N ASP A 79 -16.35 0.86 -6.20
CA ASP A 79 -16.98 0.28 -7.38
C ASP A 79 -15.96 -0.26 -8.38
N LEU A 80 -14.91 0.54 -8.71
CA LEU A 80 -13.95 0.09 -9.72
C LEU A 80 -13.01 -1.00 -9.18
N LEU A 81 -12.46 -0.84 -7.99
CA LEU A 81 -11.64 -1.87 -7.38
C LEU A 81 -12.52 -3.03 -6.88
N GLY A 82 -13.62 -2.73 -6.17
CA GLY A 82 -14.54 -3.74 -5.63
C GLY A 82 -15.14 -4.66 -6.67
N LYS A 83 -15.30 -4.20 -7.90
CA LYS A 83 -15.76 -5.03 -9.03
C LYS A 83 -14.88 -6.27 -9.30
N TYR A 84 -13.56 -6.16 -9.05
CA TYR A 84 -12.61 -7.25 -9.28
C TYR A 84 -12.20 -7.96 -8.00
N THR A 85 -12.20 -7.28 -6.86
CA THR A 85 -11.70 -7.83 -5.58
C THR A 85 -12.81 -8.24 -4.61
N GLY A 86 -14.07 -7.90 -4.92
CA GLY A 86 -15.21 -8.14 -4.03
C GLY A 86 -15.41 -7.04 -2.98
N LYS A 87 -16.30 -7.29 -2.01
CA LYS A 87 -16.70 -6.36 -0.95
C LYS A 87 -16.05 -6.72 0.39
N GLY A 88 -14.76 -6.49 0.53
CA GLY A 88 -14.09 -6.67 1.81
C GLY A 88 -13.65 -5.35 2.45
N LEU A 89 -12.77 -5.43 3.42
CA LEU A 89 -12.35 -4.31 4.28
C LEU A 89 -11.83 -3.09 3.51
N LEU A 90 -11.17 -3.30 2.36
CA LEU A 90 -10.65 -2.21 1.53
C LEU A 90 -11.74 -1.48 0.74
N THR A 91 -12.72 -2.20 0.22
CA THR A 91 -13.67 -1.72 -0.79
C THR A 91 -15.07 -1.42 -0.26
N SER A 92 -15.34 -1.74 1.01
CA SER A 92 -16.63 -1.50 1.66
C SER A 92 -16.70 -0.16 2.40
N THR A 93 -17.93 0.31 2.65
CA THR A 93 -18.25 1.57 3.35
C THR A 93 -19.35 1.38 4.39
N GLY A 94 -19.63 2.43 5.16
CA GLY A 94 -20.72 2.50 6.12
C GLY A 94 -20.67 1.43 7.22
N ASP A 95 -21.84 1.01 7.65
CA ASP A 95 -22.00 0.02 8.73
C ASP A 95 -21.44 -1.35 8.36
N TYR A 96 -21.54 -1.73 7.09
CA TYR A 96 -20.96 -3.00 6.61
C TYR A 96 -19.46 -3.02 6.85
N TRP A 97 -18.73 -1.97 6.44
CA TRP A 97 -17.30 -1.85 6.71
C TRP A 97 -16.98 -1.90 8.21
N LEU A 98 -17.75 -1.15 9.03
CA LEU A 98 -17.50 -1.10 10.47
C LEU A 98 -17.65 -2.49 11.11
N ARG A 99 -18.67 -3.23 10.69
CA ARG A 99 -18.93 -4.61 11.14
C ARG A 99 -17.79 -5.55 10.75
N GLN A 100 -17.29 -5.45 9.49
CA GLN A 100 -16.14 -6.22 9.03
C GLN A 100 -14.87 -5.84 9.80
N ARG A 101 -14.60 -4.55 9.98
CA ARG A 101 -13.43 -4.07 10.72
C ARG A 101 -13.38 -4.65 12.14
N ARG A 102 -14.50 -4.62 12.87
CA ARG A 102 -14.58 -5.17 14.22
C ARG A 102 -14.35 -6.68 14.25
N LEU A 103 -14.86 -7.38 13.26
CA LEU A 103 -14.72 -8.83 13.15
C LEU A 103 -13.27 -9.26 12.89
N ILE A 104 -12.56 -8.54 12.01
CA ILE A 104 -11.23 -8.91 11.53
C ILE A 104 -10.12 -8.37 12.45
N GLN A 105 -10.32 -7.20 13.05
CA GLN A 105 -9.29 -6.47 13.81
C GLN A 105 -8.63 -7.29 14.93
N PRO A 106 -9.33 -8.15 15.70
CA PRO A 106 -8.71 -8.99 16.73
C PRO A 106 -7.60 -9.90 16.19
N GLY A 107 -7.72 -10.37 14.95
CA GLY A 107 -6.72 -11.22 14.30
C GLY A 107 -5.43 -10.49 13.95
N PHE A 108 -5.49 -9.16 13.82
CA PHE A 108 -4.34 -8.31 13.60
C PHE A 108 -3.75 -7.70 14.87
N HIS A 109 -4.13 -8.24 16.03
CA HIS A 109 -3.54 -7.82 17.29
C HIS A 109 -2.06 -8.22 17.35
N LYS A 110 -1.21 -7.36 17.94
CA LYS A 110 0.25 -7.54 18.00
C LYS A 110 0.67 -8.96 18.34
N ARG A 111 0.16 -9.52 19.43
CA ARG A 111 0.50 -10.88 19.91
C ARG A 111 0.25 -11.98 18.83
N ARG A 112 -0.83 -11.83 18.05
CA ARG A 112 -1.17 -12.79 17.00
C ARG A 112 -0.27 -12.62 15.77
N ILE A 113 0.04 -11.39 15.42
CA ILE A 113 0.97 -11.10 14.33
C ILE A 113 2.39 -11.57 14.69
N ASP A 114 2.82 -11.38 15.93
CA ASP A 114 4.13 -11.83 16.40
C ASP A 114 4.29 -13.37 16.27
N SER A 115 3.22 -14.18 16.42
CA SER A 115 3.28 -15.64 16.20
C SER A 115 3.54 -16.02 14.74
N LEU A 116 3.18 -15.17 13.78
CA LEU A 116 3.42 -15.39 12.35
C LEU A 116 4.89 -15.15 11.93
N GLN A 117 5.72 -14.56 12.78
CA GLN A 117 7.11 -14.26 12.49
C GLN A 117 7.91 -15.50 12.06
N VAL A 118 7.62 -16.65 12.66
CA VAL A 118 8.27 -17.92 12.31
C VAL A 118 8.00 -18.29 10.85
N LEU A 119 6.74 -18.14 10.40
CA LEU A 119 6.36 -18.40 9.00
C LEU A 119 7.02 -17.43 8.03
N MET A 120 7.10 -16.15 8.41
CA MET A 120 7.81 -15.13 7.62
C MET A 120 9.29 -15.49 7.49
N LYS A 121 9.94 -15.84 8.62
CA LYS A 121 11.37 -16.18 8.65
C LYS A 121 11.71 -17.35 7.75
N MET A 122 10.86 -18.37 7.67
CA MET A 122 11.07 -19.51 6.76
C MET A 122 11.14 -19.07 5.29
N GLU A 123 10.26 -18.16 4.84
CA GLU A 123 10.28 -17.66 3.46
C GLU A 123 11.46 -16.72 3.21
N VAL A 124 11.84 -15.93 4.21
CA VAL A 124 13.04 -15.08 4.14
C VAL A 124 14.29 -15.93 4.01
N ASP A 125 14.44 -16.98 4.82
CA ASP A 125 15.60 -17.89 4.75
C ASP A 125 15.68 -18.60 3.40
N ALA A 126 14.56 -19.05 2.86
CA ALA A 126 14.48 -19.64 1.53
C ALA A 126 14.89 -18.64 0.43
N CYS A 127 14.49 -17.37 0.57
CA CYS A 127 14.91 -16.30 -0.34
C CYS A 127 16.44 -16.06 -0.26
N MET A 128 16.98 -15.91 0.94
CA MET A 128 18.42 -15.72 1.14
C MET A 128 19.25 -16.90 0.59
N ALA A 129 18.74 -18.13 0.73
CA ALA A 129 19.38 -19.32 0.14
C ALA A 129 19.38 -19.29 -1.40
N ARG A 130 18.31 -18.78 -2.05
CA ARG A 130 18.28 -18.58 -3.52
C ARG A 130 19.26 -17.50 -3.99
N TRP A 131 19.54 -16.50 -3.17
CA TRP A 131 20.50 -15.45 -3.51
C TRP A 131 21.95 -15.88 -3.39
N ALA A 132 22.26 -16.90 -2.59
CA ALA A 132 23.63 -17.35 -2.36
C ALA A 132 24.42 -17.72 -3.66
N PRO A 133 23.86 -18.48 -4.63
CA PRO A 133 24.51 -18.71 -5.90
C PRO A 133 24.77 -17.43 -6.73
N MET A 134 23.86 -16.46 -6.66
CA MET A 134 24.01 -15.17 -7.37
C MET A 134 25.20 -14.38 -6.80
N ALA A 135 25.38 -14.41 -5.46
CA ALA A 135 26.53 -13.79 -4.80
C ALA A 135 27.87 -14.41 -5.21
N VAL A 136 27.91 -15.73 -5.48
CA VAL A 136 29.11 -16.44 -5.93
C VAL A 136 29.46 -16.10 -7.38
N THR A 137 28.45 -16.02 -8.24
CA THR A 137 28.61 -15.72 -9.68
C THR A 137 28.79 -14.25 -9.98
N GLY A 138 28.43 -13.35 -9.05
CA GLY A 138 28.35 -11.91 -9.28
C GLY A 138 27.21 -11.52 -10.22
N ALA A 139 26.23 -12.41 -10.44
CA ALA A 139 25.07 -12.15 -11.28
C ALA A 139 24.22 -11.01 -10.70
N SER A 140 23.76 -10.12 -11.58
CA SER A 140 22.81 -9.07 -11.22
C SER A 140 21.37 -9.56 -11.37
N PHE A 141 20.49 -9.04 -10.54
CA PHE A 141 19.06 -9.34 -10.58
C PHE A 141 18.22 -8.12 -10.17
N ASP A 142 16.94 -8.17 -10.51
CA ASP A 142 15.98 -7.12 -10.12
C ASP A 142 15.48 -7.35 -8.70
N ALA A 143 15.86 -6.48 -7.77
CA ALA A 143 15.40 -6.54 -6.39
C ALA A 143 13.88 -6.34 -6.26
N TYR A 144 13.24 -5.60 -7.19
CA TYR A 144 11.79 -5.44 -7.17
C TYR A 144 11.07 -6.78 -7.41
N GLU A 145 11.50 -7.54 -8.42
CA GLU A 145 10.90 -8.85 -8.71
C GLU A 145 11.13 -9.85 -7.54
N GLU A 146 12.32 -9.84 -6.94
CA GLU A 146 12.61 -10.68 -5.78
C GLU A 146 11.77 -10.31 -4.55
N MET A 147 11.62 -9.02 -4.26
CA MET A 147 10.77 -8.57 -3.15
C MET A 147 9.30 -8.87 -3.41
N ASN A 148 8.84 -8.68 -4.63
CA ASN A 148 7.47 -9.02 -5.02
C ASN A 148 7.18 -10.52 -4.83
N HIS A 149 8.10 -11.38 -5.26
CA HIS A 149 8.00 -12.83 -5.05
C HIS A 149 8.05 -13.22 -3.56
N LEU A 150 8.97 -12.62 -2.79
CA LEU A 150 9.12 -12.93 -1.37
C LEU A 150 7.90 -12.53 -0.55
N THR A 151 7.44 -11.29 -0.69
CA THR A 151 6.26 -10.79 0.06
C THR A 151 4.98 -11.54 -0.34
N PHE A 152 4.86 -11.92 -1.62
CA PHE A 152 3.77 -12.77 -2.06
C PHE A 152 3.77 -14.12 -1.33
N ARG A 153 4.92 -14.79 -1.22
CA ARG A 153 5.06 -16.06 -0.49
C ARG A 153 4.80 -15.90 1.01
N ILE A 154 5.29 -14.82 1.61
CA ILE A 154 5.05 -14.51 3.03
C ILE A 154 3.55 -14.37 3.29
N VAL A 155 2.84 -13.56 2.50
CA VAL A 155 1.39 -13.37 2.65
C VAL A 155 0.65 -14.70 2.43
N ALA A 156 1.02 -15.48 1.40
CA ALA A 156 0.40 -16.78 1.15
C ALA A 156 0.59 -17.74 2.32
N ARG A 157 1.81 -17.83 2.87
CA ARG A 157 2.11 -18.71 3.99
C ARG A 157 1.46 -18.27 5.29
N THR A 158 1.45 -16.98 5.59
CA THR A 158 0.84 -16.45 6.81
C THR A 158 -0.68 -16.40 6.75
N LEU A 159 -1.26 -16.30 5.55
CA LEU A 159 -2.71 -16.34 5.36
C LEU A 159 -3.26 -17.77 5.28
N PHE A 160 -2.55 -18.68 4.60
CA PHE A 160 -3.06 -20.01 4.27
C PHE A 160 -2.21 -21.18 4.82
N SER A 161 -1.11 -20.90 5.53
CA SER A 161 -0.12 -21.90 5.98
C SER A 161 0.45 -22.71 4.81
N THR A 162 0.12 -23.99 4.70
CA THR A 162 0.61 -24.92 3.66
C THR A 162 -0.47 -25.30 2.64
N SER A 163 -1.63 -24.66 2.67
CA SER A 163 -2.81 -25.12 1.93
C SER A 163 -2.79 -24.85 0.42
N LEU A 164 -1.82 -24.07 -0.07
CA LEU A 164 -1.64 -23.80 -1.50
C LEU A 164 -0.41 -24.52 -2.04
N GLU A 165 -0.63 -25.37 -3.05
CA GLU A 165 0.48 -25.93 -3.83
C GLU A 165 1.20 -24.83 -4.61
N GLU A 166 2.48 -25.02 -4.92
CA GLU A 166 3.33 -24.04 -5.64
C GLU A 166 2.67 -23.56 -6.95
N HIS A 167 2.03 -24.47 -7.68
CA HIS A 167 1.34 -24.13 -8.94
C HIS A 167 0.16 -23.16 -8.71
N GLY A 168 -0.65 -23.38 -7.69
CA GLY A 168 -1.76 -22.48 -7.33
C GLY A 168 -1.28 -21.09 -6.90
N LEU A 169 -0.15 -21.03 -6.20
CA LEU A 169 0.48 -19.77 -5.79
C LEU A 169 0.94 -18.95 -7.00
N VAL A 170 1.64 -19.58 -7.95
CA VAL A 170 2.13 -18.93 -9.17
C VAL A 170 0.95 -18.41 -10.00
N GLN A 171 -0.09 -19.22 -10.18
CA GLN A 171 -1.29 -18.83 -10.91
C GLN A 171 -1.99 -17.63 -10.27
N LEU A 172 -2.20 -17.66 -8.96
CA LEU A 172 -2.84 -16.56 -8.21
C LEU A 172 -2.03 -15.26 -8.32
N SER A 173 -0.69 -15.33 -8.22
CA SER A 173 0.20 -14.19 -8.41
C SER A 173 0.05 -13.53 -9.78
N GLN A 174 0.06 -14.34 -10.84
CA GLN A 174 -0.08 -13.86 -12.21
C GLN A 174 -1.45 -13.21 -12.45
N GLN A 175 -2.52 -13.84 -11.94
CA GLN A 175 -3.87 -13.31 -12.06
C GLN A 175 -4.02 -11.96 -11.34
N ILE A 176 -3.52 -11.85 -10.10
CA ILE A 176 -3.56 -10.60 -9.33
C ILE A 176 -2.78 -9.49 -10.05
N SER A 177 -1.56 -9.74 -10.52
CA SER A 177 -0.75 -8.76 -11.23
C SER A 177 -1.43 -8.27 -12.52
N THR A 178 -2.08 -9.18 -13.25
CA THR A 178 -2.84 -8.86 -14.45
C THR A 178 -4.06 -8.01 -14.14
N LEU A 179 -4.83 -8.36 -13.11
CA LEU A 179 -5.98 -7.59 -12.63
C LEU A 179 -5.60 -6.18 -12.20
N GLN A 180 -4.56 -6.03 -11.39
CA GLN A 180 -4.08 -4.72 -10.93
C GLN A 180 -3.68 -3.82 -12.08
N SER A 181 -2.94 -4.36 -13.06
CA SER A 181 -2.53 -3.61 -14.26
C SER A 181 -3.73 -3.11 -15.07
N PHE A 182 -4.79 -3.87 -15.16
CA PHE A 182 -6.00 -3.48 -15.86
C PHE A 182 -6.84 -2.47 -15.06
N ILE A 183 -7.01 -2.68 -13.76
CA ILE A 183 -7.72 -1.75 -12.86
C ILE A 183 -7.13 -0.34 -12.99
N ILE A 184 -5.80 -0.22 -12.96
CA ILE A 184 -5.12 1.06 -13.13
C ILE A 184 -5.43 1.70 -14.48
N ARG A 185 -5.46 0.90 -15.56
CA ARG A 185 -5.82 1.40 -16.90
C ARG A 185 -7.26 1.88 -16.93
N GLU A 186 -8.19 1.18 -16.30
CA GLU A 186 -9.61 1.57 -16.24
C GLU A 186 -9.80 2.85 -15.42
N VAL A 187 -9.09 2.99 -14.28
CA VAL A 187 -9.11 4.20 -13.44
C VAL A 187 -8.54 5.41 -14.18
N ARG A 188 -7.39 5.25 -14.84
CA ARG A 188 -6.68 6.36 -15.49
C ARG A 188 -7.24 6.76 -16.85
N GLN A 189 -7.96 5.87 -17.50
CA GLN A 189 -8.54 6.09 -18.82
C GLN A 189 -10.08 5.95 -18.81
N PRO A 190 -10.80 6.70 -17.96
CA PRO A 190 -12.25 6.58 -17.84
C PRO A 190 -12.97 6.87 -19.16
N TYR A 191 -12.38 7.70 -20.02
CA TYR A 191 -12.86 8.02 -21.36
C TYR A 191 -12.79 6.83 -22.35
N LYS A 192 -12.01 5.76 -22.01
CA LYS A 192 -11.95 4.51 -22.78
C LYS A 192 -12.82 3.39 -22.19
N ARG A 193 -13.57 3.62 -21.14
CA ARG A 193 -14.37 2.58 -20.48
C ARG A 193 -15.36 1.92 -21.43
N TRP A 194 -15.97 2.69 -22.36
CA TRP A 194 -16.83 2.15 -23.39
C TRP A 194 -16.08 1.16 -24.32
N TRP A 195 -14.83 1.49 -24.69
CA TRP A 195 -13.98 0.62 -25.49
C TRP A 195 -13.60 -0.65 -24.74
N PHE A 196 -13.19 -0.56 -23.47
CA PHE A 196 -12.89 -1.72 -22.65
C PHE A 196 -14.09 -2.66 -22.51
N LYS A 197 -15.32 -2.12 -22.50
CA LYS A 197 -16.55 -2.91 -22.48
C LYS A 197 -16.79 -3.62 -23.82
N ILE A 198 -16.75 -2.90 -24.94
CA ILE A 198 -17.02 -3.45 -26.28
C ILE A 198 -15.94 -4.44 -26.72
N SER A 199 -14.67 -4.17 -26.41
CA SER A 199 -13.55 -5.06 -26.74
C SER A 199 -13.46 -6.32 -25.88
N GLY A 200 -14.39 -6.51 -24.93
CA GLY A 200 -14.39 -7.67 -24.02
C GLY A 200 -13.32 -7.65 -22.94
N GLN A 201 -12.51 -6.59 -22.85
CA GLN A 201 -11.43 -6.54 -21.84
C GLN A 201 -11.99 -6.58 -20.40
N ILE A 202 -13.08 -5.85 -20.12
CA ILE A 202 -13.73 -5.92 -18.80
C ILE A 202 -14.19 -7.34 -18.49
N SER A 203 -14.84 -8.02 -19.44
CA SER A 203 -15.29 -9.41 -19.24
C SER A 203 -14.14 -10.35 -18.96
N ALA A 204 -13.08 -10.30 -19.77
CA ALA A 204 -11.91 -11.15 -19.59
C ALA A 204 -11.26 -10.99 -18.21
N HIS A 205 -11.18 -9.75 -17.68
CA HIS A 205 -10.62 -9.52 -16.35
C HIS A 205 -11.59 -9.87 -15.20
N LEU A 206 -12.91 -9.84 -15.45
CA LEU A 206 -13.89 -10.40 -14.52
C LEU A 206 -13.81 -11.93 -14.47
N ASP A 207 -13.48 -12.58 -15.58
CA ASP A 207 -13.24 -14.02 -15.62
C ASP A 207 -11.99 -14.39 -14.81
N LEU A 208 -10.88 -13.65 -15.00
CA LEU A 208 -9.68 -13.81 -14.17
C LEU A 208 -9.96 -13.60 -12.69
N ALA A 209 -10.77 -12.60 -12.32
CA ALA A 209 -11.15 -12.37 -10.93
C ALA A 209 -11.97 -13.56 -10.37
N ARG A 210 -12.85 -14.16 -11.17
CA ARG A 210 -13.59 -15.38 -10.79
C ARG A 210 -12.66 -16.57 -10.59
N GLU A 211 -11.70 -16.77 -11.48
CA GLU A 211 -10.71 -17.85 -11.33
C GLU A 211 -9.88 -17.68 -10.06
N ALA A 212 -9.39 -16.45 -9.75
CA ALA A 212 -8.70 -16.18 -8.50
C ALA A 212 -9.57 -16.50 -7.28
N ARG A 213 -10.86 -16.17 -7.32
CA ARG A 213 -11.83 -16.51 -6.26
C ARG A 213 -11.99 -18.03 -6.09
N GLU A 214 -12.01 -18.79 -7.21
CA GLU A 214 -12.11 -20.27 -7.13
C GLU A 214 -10.87 -20.90 -6.47
N ILE A 215 -9.68 -20.38 -6.73
CA ILE A 215 -8.46 -20.81 -6.04
C ILE A 215 -8.60 -20.59 -4.51
N ILE A 216 -9.01 -19.40 -4.09
CA ILE A 216 -9.24 -19.08 -2.68
C ILE A 216 -10.35 -19.97 -2.09
N ARG A 217 -11.45 -20.19 -2.81
CA ARG A 217 -12.55 -21.06 -2.40
C ARG A 217 -12.09 -22.50 -2.16
N ALA A 218 -11.26 -23.02 -3.06
CA ALA A 218 -10.71 -24.36 -2.93
C ALA A 218 -9.86 -24.50 -1.64
N VAL A 219 -9.04 -23.50 -1.33
CA VAL A 219 -8.24 -23.46 -0.08
C VAL A 219 -9.12 -23.44 1.15
N ILE A 220 -10.14 -22.56 1.16
CA ILE A 220 -11.08 -22.45 2.29
C ILE A 220 -11.80 -23.80 2.54
N ARG A 221 -12.27 -24.43 1.46
CA ARG A 221 -12.96 -25.73 1.55
C ARG A 221 -12.04 -26.86 2.00
N ALA A 222 -10.81 -26.89 1.47
CA ALA A 222 -9.80 -27.85 1.91
C ALA A 222 -9.51 -27.71 3.39
N ARG A 223 -9.34 -26.48 3.91
CA ARG A 223 -9.15 -26.20 5.34
C ARG A 223 -10.33 -26.66 6.18
N LYS A 224 -11.56 -26.35 5.78
CA LYS A 224 -12.76 -26.80 6.51
C LYS A 224 -12.89 -28.33 6.55
N ASN A 225 -12.48 -29.02 5.49
CA ASN A 225 -12.59 -30.49 5.38
C ASN A 225 -11.46 -31.22 6.11
N SER A 226 -10.25 -30.65 6.19
CA SER A 226 -9.13 -31.28 6.89
C SER A 226 -9.29 -31.31 8.41
N GLY A 227 -10.07 -30.38 8.98
CA GLY A 227 -10.18 -30.20 10.42
C GLY A 227 -8.91 -29.66 11.08
N GLU A 228 -7.90 -29.29 10.29
CA GLU A 228 -6.67 -28.68 10.80
C GLU A 228 -6.92 -27.22 11.24
N VAL A 229 -6.30 -26.82 12.36
CA VAL A 229 -6.43 -25.50 12.96
C VAL A 229 -5.03 -24.90 13.14
N PRO A 230 -4.30 -24.61 12.04
CA PRO A 230 -2.99 -23.95 12.14
C PRO A 230 -3.16 -22.50 12.62
N ASP A 231 -2.11 -21.96 13.24
CA ASP A 231 -2.10 -20.57 13.68
C ASP A 231 -1.79 -19.63 12.49
N ASP A 232 -2.82 -19.40 11.66
CA ASP A 232 -2.75 -18.51 10.50
C ASP A 232 -3.98 -17.59 10.42
N LEU A 233 -3.92 -16.62 9.49
CA LEU A 233 -4.98 -15.63 9.33
C LEU A 233 -6.29 -16.25 8.81
N LEU A 234 -6.26 -17.32 8.00
CA LEU A 234 -7.47 -17.99 7.54
C LEU A 234 -8.21 -18.66 8.69
N THR A 235 -7.51 -19.36 9.57
CA THR A 235 -8.11 -19.94 10.77
C THR A 235 -8.78 -18.88 11.62
N MET A 236 -8.11 -17.75 11.84
CA MET A 236 -8.67 -16.62 12.57
C MET A 236 -9.96 -16.09 11.92
N LEU A 237 -9.98 -15.95 10.58
CA LEU A 237 -11.17 -15.51 9.88
C LEU A 237 -12.32 -16.51 9.98
N LEU A 238 -12.02 -17.81 9.91
CA LEU A 238 -13.00 -18.89 10.07
C LEU A 238 -13.62 -18.95 11.46
N GLU A 239 -12.83 -18.67 12.50
CA GLU A 239 -13.27 -18.66 13.91
C GLU A 239 -13.97 -17.37 14.33
N SER A 240 -13.77 -16.30 13.57
CA SER A 240 -14.34 -14.98 13.88
C SER A 240 -15.86 -14.98 13.83
N LYS A 241 -16.50 -14.41 14.86
CA LYS A 241 -17.96 -14.33 14.98
C LYS A 241 -18.40 -12.89 15.18
N TYR A 242 -19.49 -12.52 14.54
CA TYR A 242 -20.12 -11.21 14.75
C TYR A 242 -20.65 -11.09 16.16
N GLU A 243 -20.37 -9.98 16.82
CA GLU A 243 -20.80 -9.70 18.20
C GLU A 243 -22.33 -9.69 18.36
N ASP A 244 -23.05 -9.25 17.33
CA ASP A 244 -24.51 -9.09 17.32
C ASP A 244 -25.29 -10.39 17.09
N SER A 245 -24.74 -11.32 16.31
CA SER A 245 -25.44 -12.53 15.89
C SER A 245 -24.78 -13.84 16.33
N GLY A 246 -23.50 -13.78 16.74
CA GLY A 246 -22.70 -14.97 17.03
C GLY A 246 -22.38 -15.83 15.81
N MET A 247 -22.80 -15.41 14.61
CA MET A 247 -22.53 -16.11 13.35
C MET A 247 -21.14 -15.77 12.80
N GLY A 248 -20.52 -16.70 12.07
CA GLY A 248 -19.29 -16.45 11.32
C GLY A 248 -19.54 -15.74 10.00
N MET A 249 -18.44 -15.49 9.25
CA MET A 249 -18.54 -14.97 7.88
C MET A 249 -19.17 -16.01 6.94
N GLU A 250 -19.96 -15.51 5.99
CA GLU A 250 -20.38 -16.31 4.85
C GLU A 250 -19.19 -16.63 3.94
N GLU A 251 -19.27 -17.74 3.17
CA GLU A 251 -18.15 -18.21 2.33
C GLU A 251 -17.72 -17.13 1.32
N GLU A 252 -18.66 -16.47 0.63
CA GLU A 252 -18.35 -15.44 -0.35
C GLU A 252 -17.64 -14.23 0.28
N GLN A 253 -18.05 -13.83 1.47
CA GLN A 253 -17.42 -12.76 2.21
C GLN A 253 -16.01 -13.14 2.67
N LEU A 254 -15.82 -14.36 3.14
CA LEU A 254 -14.50 -14.86 3.53
C LEU A 254 -13.54 -14.86 2.33
N ILE A 255 -14.02 -15.24 1.14
CA ILE A 255 -13.25 -15.20 -0.11
C ILE A 255 -12.86 -13.74 -0.43
N ASP A 256 -13.79 -12.79 -0.32
CA ASP A 256 -13.52 -11.38 -0.56
C ASP A 256 -12.44 -10.84 0.38
N GLU A 257 -12.54 -11.13 1.68
CA GLU A 257 -11.54 -10.70 2.65
C GLU A 257 -10.16 -11.34 2.41
N CYS A 258 -10.10 -12.65 2.15
CA CYS A 258 -8.85 -13.32 1.81
C CYS A 258 -8.20 -12.72 0.57
N LEU A 259 -8.96 -12.47 -0.50
CA LEU A 259 -8.45 -11.87 -1.74
C LEU A 259 -7.92 -10.45 -1.50
N ILE A 260 -8.66 -9.64 -0.73
CA ILE A 260 -8.26 -8.27 -0.40
C ILE A 260 -7.03 -8.25 0.49
N LEU A 261 -6.94 -9.09 1.51
CA LEU A 261 -5.76 -9.19 2.37
C LEU A 261 -4.54 -9.63 1.57
N PHE A 262 -4.73 -10.55 0.63
CA PHE A 262 -3.69 -11.01 -0.26
C PHE A 262 -3.16 -9.89 -1.17
N VAL A 263 -4.07 -9.19 -1.86
CA VAL A 263 -3.72 -8.07 -2.77
C VAL A 263 -3.06 -6.91 -2.02
N ALA A 264 -3.61 -6.55 -0.85
CA ALA A 264 -3.11 -5.41 -0.08
C ALA A 264 -1.78 -5.70 0.62
N GLY A 265 -1.56 -6.93 1.05
CA GLY A 265 -0.39 -7.29 1.87
C GLY A 265 0.92 -7.40 1.08
N HIS A 266 0.89 -7.97 -0.14
CA HIS A 266 2.15 -8.26 -0.83
C HIS A 266 2.74 -7.06 -1.59
N GLU A 267 1.95 -6.39 -2.45
CA GLU A 267 2.49 -5.34 -3.34
C GLU A 267 3.00 -4.11 -2.58
N THR A 268 2.34 -3.73 -1.50
CA THR A 268 2.74 -2.57 -0.70
C THR A 268 4.08 -2.78 -0.02
N SER A 269 4.30 -3.94 0.61
CA SER A 269 5.56 -4.31 1.24
C SER A 269 6.68 -4.49 0.19
N ALA A 270 6.38 -5.14 -0.96
CA ALA A 270 7.34 -5.30 -2.05
C ALA A 270 7.87 -3.97 -2.57
N ASN A 271 6.98 -3.00 -2.79
CA ASN A 271 7.35 -1.66 -3.22
C ASN A 271 8.22 -0.95 -2.18
N ALA A 272 7.82 -0.96 -0.91
CA ALA A 272 8.59 -0.35 0.16
C ALA A 272 10.00 -0.96 0.29
N LEU A 273 10.12 -2.28 0.30
CA LEU A 273 11.39 -3.00 0.37
C LEU A 273 12.29 -2.70 -0.84
N SER A 274 11.71 -2.62 -2.03
CA SER A 274 12.46 -2.27 -3.25
C SER A 274 13.08 -0.87 -3.15
N TRP A 275 12.32 0.10 -2.63
CA TRP A 275 12.83 1.44 -2.37
C TRP A 275 13.88 1.45 -1.25
N MET A 276 13.74 0.65 -0.20
CA MET A 276 14.76 0.50 0.85
C MET A 276 16.07 -0.05 0.32
N ILE A 277 16.01 -1.09 -0.51
CA ILE A 277 17.19 -1.68 -1.17
C ILE A 277 17.86 -0.65 -2.10
N TYR A 278 17.07 0.08 -2.87
CA TYR A 278 17.58 1.18 -3.71
C TYR A 278 18.28 2.25 -2.87
N LEU A 279 17.65 2.71 -1.80
CA LEU A 279 18.20 3.74 -0.92
C LEU A 279 19.49 3.28 -0.25
N LEU A 280 19.53 2.09 0.32
CA LEU A 280 20.75 1.54 0.94
C LEU A 280 21.85 1.26 -0.09
N GLY A 281 21.51 0.83 -1.30
CA GLY A 281 22.47 0.67 -2.39
C GLY A 281 23.05 2.01 -2.86
N LYS A 282 22.29 3.09 -2.79
CA LYS A 282 22.69 4.45 -3.14
C LYS A 282 23.48 5.14 -2.02
N HIS A 283 23.14 4.86 -0.77
CA HIS A 283 23.73 5.44 0.46
C HIS A 283 24.58 4.38 1.17
N LYS A 284 25.71 4.03 0.58
CA LYS A 284 26.61 2.99 1.08
C LYS A 284 27.12 3.25 2.50
N GLU A 285 27.27 4.50 2.88
CA GLU A 285 27.65 4.92 4.22
C GLU A 285 26.63 4.44 5.26
N GLU A 286 25.32 4.53 4.96
CA GLU A 286 24.27 4.05 5.86
C GLU A 286 24.24 2.52 5.94
N LEU A 287 24.37 1.85 4.78
CA LEU A 287 24.46 0.40 4.76
C LEU A 287 25.61 -0.11 5.62
N LEU A 288 26.80 0.49 5.47
CA LEU A 288 28.01 0.11 6.23
C LEU A 288 27.82 0.39 7.73
N ARG A 289 27.23 1.52 8.10
CA ARG A 289 26.92 1.85 9.50
C ARG A 289 26.08 0.78 10.18
N ILE A 290 25.03 0.30 9.49
CA ILE A 290 24.16 -0.77 10.03
C ILE A 290 24.94 -2.06 10.15
N GLN A 291 25.73 -2.43 9.13
CA GLN A 291 26.51 -3.67 9.08
C GLN A 291 27.62 -3.74 10.15
N THR A 292 28.14 -2.60 10.59
CA THR A 292 29.20 -2.48 11.58
C THR A 292 28.69 -2.03 12.96
N ALA A 293 27.39 -1.88 13.14
CA ALA A 293 26.81 -1.47 14.40
C ALA A 293 27.02 -2.53 15.50
N GLU A 294 27.13 -2.08 16.73
CA GLU A 294 27.12 -2.97 17.88
C GLU A 294 25.81 -3.74 17.98
N ALA A 295 25.89 -4.97 18.50
CA ALA A 295 24.72 -5.85 18.59
C ALA A 295 23.55 -5.19 19.35
N GLY A 296 22.40 -5.14 18.69
CA GLY A 296 21.17 -4.52 19.18
C GLY A 296 20.94 -3.08 18.72
N LEU A 297 21.98 -2.32 18.33
CA LEU A 297 21.80 -0.98 17.77
C LEU A 297 21.30 -1.02 16.32
N GLU A 298 21.69 -2.06 15.56
CA GLU A 298 21.27 -2.28 14.18
C GLU A 298 19.76 -2.35 14.05
N ILE A 299 19.03 -2.88 15.05
CA ILE A 299 17.56 -3.00 15.05
C ILE A 299 16.91 -1.63 14.94
N ASN A 300 17.37 -0.66 15.76
CA ASN A 300 16.85 0.70 15.72
C ASN A 300 17.21 1.41 14.40
N MET A 301 18.42 1.17 13.88
CA MET A 301 18.85 1.74 12.60
C MET A 301 18.01 1.20 11.45
N ILE A 302 17.70 -0.09 11.43
CA ILE A 302 16.82 -0.72 10.45
C ILE A 302 15.41 -0.14 10.55
N HIS A 303 14.86 -0.01 11.76
CA HIS A 303 13.57 0.65 11.97
C HIS A 303 13.55 2.07 11.38
N ASN A 304 14.59 2.86 11.62
CA ASN A 304 14.74 4.21 11.09
C ASN A 304 14.81 4.24 9.56
N VAL A 305 15.50 3.28 8.94
CA VAL A 305 15.54 3.11 7.48
C VAL A 305 14.15 2.82 6.93
N VAL A 306 13.40 1.92 7.57
CA VAL A 306 12.02 1.59 7.18
C VAL A 306 11.14 2.84 7.26
N GLN A 307 11.19 3.58 8.37
CA GLN A 307 10.41 4.80 8.55
C GLN A 307 10.75 5.86 7.48
N GLU A 308 12.04 6.09 7.23
CA GLU A 308 12.49 7.11 6.28
C GLU A 308 12.16 6.73 4.82
N ALA A 309 12.27 5.45 4.48
CA ALA A 309 11.87 4.96 3.17
C ALA A 309 10.35 5.09 2.96
N LEU A 310 9.53 4.78 3.95
CA LEU A 310 8.08 4.98 3.91
C LEU A 310 7.70 6.46 3.85
N ARG A 311 8.50 7.37 4.42
CA ARG A 311 8.32 8.81 4.25
C ARG A 311 8.60 9.24 2.82
N LEU A 312 9.73 8.86 2.27
CA LEU A 312 10.15 9.26 0.92
C LEU A 312 9.30 8.60 -0.17
N TYR A 313 9.00 7.31 -0.01
CA TYR A 313 8.31 6.50 -1.01
C TYR A 313 7.13 5.73 -0.40
N PRO A 314 6.10 6.44 0.13
CA PRO A 314 4.95 5.77 0.71
C PRO A 314 4.20 4.96 -0.36
N PRO A 315 4.02 3.63 -0.19
CA PRO A 315 3.25 2.85 -1.17
C PRO A 315 1.85 3.40 -1.40
N ALA A 316 1.15 3.80 -0.33
CA ALA A 316 -0.12 4.52 -0.40
C ALA A 316 0.13 6.04 -0.51
N TRP A 317 0.63 6.49 -1.66
CA TRP A 317 1.04 7.87 -1.93
C TRP A 317 -0.10 8.89 -1.96
N VAL A 318 -1.34 8.40 -2.08
CA VAL A 318 -2.58 9.20 -2.11
C VAL A 318 -3.71 8.38 -1.50
N SER A 319 -4.67 9.07 -0.87
CA SER A 319 -5.94 8.51 -0.43
C SER A 319 -7.06 9.45 -0.84
N ASP A 320 -8.29 8.95 -0.88
CA ASP A 320 -9.45 9.77 -1.21
C ASP A 320 -10.59 9.64 -0.21
N ARG A 321 -11.46 10.64 -0.17
CA ARG A 321 -12.74 10.62 0.53
C ARG A 321 -13.75 11.48 -0.22
N ILE A 322 -15.03 11.15 -0.03
CA ILE A 322 -16.16 11.98 -0.47
C ILE A 322 -16.95 12.38 0.77
N SER A 323 -17.27 13.66 0.90
CA SER A 323 -18.11 14.16 1.98
C SER A 323 -19.57 13.74 1.80
N LEU A 324 -20.19 13.27 2.87
CA LEU A 324 -21.60 12.83 2.89
C LEU A 324 -22.59 13.98 3.19
N GLU A 325 -22.05 15.08 3.66
CA GLU A 325 -22.78 16.30 4.03
C GLU A 325 -21.91 17.54 3.77
N ASP A 326 -22.53 18.73 3.88
CA ASP A 326 -21.79 19.99 3.87
C ASP A 326 -20.87 20.04 5.08
N ASP A 327 -19.59 20.38 4.90
CA ASP A 327 -18.63 20.38 6.00
C ASP A 327 -17.71 21.58 5.98
N ARG A 328 -17.30 22.00 7.19
CA ARG A 328 -16.29 23.04 7.40
C ARG A 328 -14.97 22.41 7.83
N VAL A 329 -13.98 22.58 6.97
CA VAL A 329 -12.61 22.10 7.22
C VAL A 329 -11.68 23.31 7.22
N GLU A 330 -11.12 23.62 8.39
CA GLU A 330 -10.36 24.86 8.62
C GLU A 330 -11.14 26.08 8.12
N ASP A 331 -10.59 26.89 7.22
CA ASP A 331 -11.22 28.11 6.67
C ASP A 331 -12.22 27.83 5.52
N PHE A 332 -12.34 26.59 5.08
CA PHE A 332 -13.15 26.21 3.93
C PHE A 332 -14.53 25.69 4.36
N PHE A 333 -15.55 26.04 3.60
CA PHE A 333 -16.90 25.48 3.74
C PHE A 333 -17.33 24.86 2.42
N LEU A 334 -17.44 23.55 2.39
CA LEU A 334 -17.58 22.77 1.18
C LEU A 334 -18.91 22.02 1.13
N PRO A 335 -19.54 21.89 -0.05
CA PRO A 335 -20.78 21.16 -0.18
C PRO A 335 -20.58 19.66 -0.02
N LYS A 336 -21.67 18.98 0.31
CA LYS A 336 -21.82 17.54 0.15
C LYS A 336 -21.28 17.07 -1.22
N ASP A 337 -20.84 15.82 -1.30
CA ASP A 337 -20.26 15.17 -2.48
C ASP A 337 -18.94 15.82 -2.96
N THR A 338 -18.29 16.61 -2.10
CA THR A 338 -16.93 17.09 -2.39
C THR A 338 -15.94 15.96 -2.26
N MET A 339 -15.19 15.73 -3.35
CA MET A 339 -14.08 14.78 -3.35
C MET A 339 -12.84 15.41 -2.75
N TRP A 340 -12.27 14.77 -1.75
CA TRP A 340 -10.99 15.08 -1.14
C TRP A 340 -9.92 14.11 -1.62
N ILE A 341 -8.79 14.64 -2.05
CA ILE A 341 -7.58 13.89 -2.38
C ILE A 341 -6.52 14.26 -1.35
N LEU A 342 -6.18 13.30 -0.53
CA LEU A 342 -5.20 13.41 0.54
C LEU A 342 -3.85 13.00 -0.06
N TYR A 343 -3.00 13.98 -0.37
CA TYR A 343 -1.75 13.75 -1.09
C TYR A 343 -0.60 13.47 -0.10
N ILE A 344 -0.53 12.20 0.34
CA ILE A 344 0.39 11.74 1.40
C ILE A 344 1.85 11.95 1.02
N ARG A 345 2.27 11.58 -0.22
CA ARG A 345 3.65 11.80 -0.67
C ARG A 345 4.04 13.28 -0.65
N GLY A 346 3.14 14.16 -1.09
CA GLY A 346 3.37 15.60 -1.03
C GLY A 346 3.56 16.09 0.40
N MET A 347 2.72 15.64 1.35
CA MET A 347 2.85 15.95 2.77
C MET A 347 4.18 15.45 3.34
N HIS A 348 4.58 14.23 2.99
CA HIS A 348 5.82 13.62 3.47
C HIS A 348 7.09 14.27 2.92
N ARG A 349 6.98 15.09 1.88
CA ARG A 349 8.12 15.78 1.22
C ARG A 349 7.98 17.30 1.22
N HIS A 350 7.08 17.86 2.02
CA HIS A 350 6.92 19.32 2.05
C HIS A 350 7.90 19.97 3.03
N PRO A 351 8.61 21.06 2.65
CA PRO A 351 9.61 21.70 3.49
C PRO A 351 9.02 22.34 4.76
N ASP A 352 7.74 22.69 4.78
CA ASP A 352 7.08 23.20 5.99
C ASP A 352 6.97 22.14 7.10
N TYR A 353 7.08 20.85 6.76
CA TYR A 353 6.93 19.75 7.71
C TYR A 353 8.22 18.97 7.94
N TRP A 354 9.15 19.00 6.97
CA TRP A 354 10.36 18.19 6.98
C TRP A 354 11.57 19.00 6.59
N GLU A 355 12.58 19.02 7.44
CA GLU A 355 13.90 19.55 7.09
C GLU A 355 14.56 18.64 6.06
N GLU A 356 15.18 19.24 5.03
CA GLU A 356 15.78 18.50 3.89
C GLU A 356 14.85 17.38 3.36
N PRO A 357 13.64 17.73 2.88
CA PRO A 357 12.54 16.78 2.68
C PRO A 357 12.82 15.67 1.65
N ASP A 358 13.72 15.92 0.69
CA ASP A 358 14.06 14.95 -0.36
C ASP A 358 15.29 14.10 -0.05
N ARG A 359 15.99 14.38 1.06
CA ARG A 359 17.16 13.60 1.48
C ARG A 359 16.74 12.38 2.29
N PHE A 360 17.50 11.30 2.08
CA PHE A 360 17.39 10.09 2.90
C PHE A 360 18.24 10.26 4.16
N ILE A 361 17.60 10.49 5.30
CA ILE A 361 18.24 10.75 6.59
C ILE A 361 17.55 9.86 7.65
N PRO A 362 17.94 8.59 7.81
CA PRO A 362 17.34 7.70 8.82
C PRO A 362 17.48 8.22 10.24
N ASP A 363 18.57 8.94 10.56
CA ASP A 363 18.82 9.47 11.89
C ASP A 363 17.81 10.53 12.36
N ARG A 364 16.99 11.11 11.45
CA ARG A 364 15.91 12.03 11.87
C ARG A 364 14.92 11.38 12.84
N TRP A 365 14.75 10.07 12.73
CA TRP A 365 13.82 9.29 13.56
C TRP A 365 14.31 9.08 14.99
N ASN A 366 15.60 9.36 15.28
CA ASN A 366 16.17 9.40 16.62
C ASN A 366 15.80 10.68 17.38
N ASN A 367 15.30 11.72 16.69
CA ASN A 367 14.90 12.97 17.33
C ASN A 367 13.54 12.79 18.05
N PRO A 368 13.48 12.89 19.39
CA PRO A 368 12.23 12.76 20.13
C PRO A 368 11.24 13.89 19.85
N ASP A 369 11.74 15.05 19.43
CA ASP A 369 10.94 16.25 19.13
C ASP A 369 10.46 16.28 17.66
N LEU A 370 10.71 15.22 16.89
CA LEU A 370 10.26 15.13 15.50
C LEU A 370 8.74 15.22 15.42
N ASN A 371 8.24 16.23 14.71
CA ASN A 371 6.82 16.38 14.49
C ASN A 371 6.29 15.33 13.49
N LYS A 372 5.68 14.27 14.01
CA LYS A 372 5.12 13.17 13.22
C LYS A 372 3.69 13.45 12.72
N GLU A 373 3.18 14.67 12.89
CA GLU A 373 1.83 15.01 12.42
C GLU A 373 1.67 14.88 10.91
N ALA A 374 2.74 15.15 10.17
CA ALA A 374 2.82 15.01 8.73
C ALA A 374 3.35 13.64 8.26
N TYR A 375 3.31 12.60 9.12
CA TYR A 375 3.73 11.25 8.79
C TYR A 375 2.58 10.25 8.90
N MET A 376 2.07 9.79 7.77
CA MET A 376 0.88 8.92 7.72
C MET A 376 1.00 7.84 6.62
N PRO A 377 2.07 7.03 6.56
CA PRO A 377 2.26 6.04 5.48
C PRO A 377 1.20 4.93 5.52
N PHE A 378 0.62 4.66 6.69
CA PHE A 378 -0.46 3.68 6.90
C PHE A 378 -1.84 4.33 7.00
N GLY A 379 -1.95 5.62 6.66
CA GLY A 379 -3.17 6.40 6.85
C GLY A 379 -3.42 6.76 8.30
N SER A 380 -4.68 7.09 8.63
CA SER A 380 -5.04 7.54 9.97
C SER A 380 -6.52 7.28 10.26
N GLY A 381 -6.89 7.32 11.55
CA GLY A 381 -8.26 7.15 12.03
C GLY A 381 -8.77 5.72 11.95
N PRO A 382 -10.10 5.51 12.03
CA PRO A 382 -10.68 4.17 12.09
C PRO A 382 -10.39 3.29 10.88
N ARG A 383 -10.07 3.91 9.72
CA ARG A 383 -9.71 3.22 8.48
C ARG A 383 -8.20 3.11 8.24
N MET A 384 -7.39 3.37 9.27
CA MET A 384 -5.95 3.12 9.24
C MET A 384 -5.65 1.68 8.86
N CYS A 385 -4.50 1.43 8.25
CA CYS A 385 -4.07 0.10 7.83
C CYS A 385 -4.21 -0.91 8.99
N ILE A 386 -4.93 -1.99 8.75
CA ILE A 386 -5.10 -3.05 9.76
C ILE A 386 -3.83 -3.88 9.92
N GLY A 387 -3.06 -3.99 8.83
CA GLY A 387 -1.82 -4.77 8.75
C GLY A 387 -0.56 -3.96 9.04
N GLU A 388 -0.64 -2.76 9.66
CA GLU A 388 0.55 -1.93 9.92
C GLU A 388 1.63 -2.69 10.70
N HIS A 389 1.25 -3.36 11.80
CA HIS A 389 2.21 -4.12 12.59
C HIS A 389 2.81 -5.31 11.81
N PHE A 390 1.99 -6.00 11.03
CA PHE A 390 2.46 -7.06 10.11
C PHE A 390 3.47 -6.53 9.10
N ALA A 391 3.14 -5.44 8.40
CA ALA A 391 3.99 -4.86 7.38
C ALA A 391 5.33 -4.34 7.95
N MET A 392 5.30 -3.68 9.11
CA MET A 392 6.53 -3.23 9.78
C MET A 392 7.41 -4.42 10.16
N MET A 393 6.86 -5.44 10.81
CA MET A 393 7.60 -6.65 11.20
C MET A 393 8.18 -7.37 9.97
N GLU A 394 7.40 -7.50 8.89
CA GLU A 394 7.84 -8.11 7.63
C GLU A 394 9.02 -7.35 7.03
N MET A 395 8.88 -6.02 6.87
CA MET A 395 9.93 -5.18 6.28
C MET A 395 11.21 -5.17 7.11
N GLU A 396 11.09 -5.04 8.41
CA GLU A 396 12.23 -5.06 9.35
C GLU A 396 12.95 -6.41 9.33
N LEU A 397 12.21 -7.52 9.34
CA LEU A 397 12.77 -8.87 9.28
C LEU A 397 13.53 -9.10 7.96
N ILE A 398 12.92 -8.77 6.83
CA ILE A 398 13.54 -8.95 5.52
C ILE A 398 14.80 -8.09 5.39
N LEU A 399 14.68 -6.81 5.76
CA LEU A 399 15.80 -5.87 5.64
C LEU A 399 16.96 -6.25 6.56
N SER A 400 16.67 -6.71 7.79
CA SER A 400 17.68 -7.22 8.71
C SER A 400 18.49 -8.37 8.12
N GLU A 401 17.82 -9.36 7.52
CA GLU A 401 18.51 -10.51 6.92
C GLU A 401 19.30 -10.11 5.68
N ILE A 402 18.77 -9.22 4.85
CA ILE A 402 19.49 -8.73 3.67
C ILE A 402 20.77 -8.01 4.10
N VAL A 403 20.67 -7.06 5.03
CA VAL A 403 21.82 -6.26 5.48
C VAL A 403 22.86 -7.10 6.23
N ARG A 404 22.41 -8.09 7.01
CA ARG A 404 23.29 -8.99 7.75
C ARG A 404 24.12 -9.93 6.85
N LEU A 405 23.55 -10.37 5.72
CA LEU A 405 24.17 -11.39 4.87
C LEU A 405 24.92 -10.82 3.68
N TRP A 406 24.47 -9.68 3.14
CA TRP A 406 24.86 -9.22 1.82
C TRP A 406 25.36 -7.78 1.80
N ASP A 407 26.49 -7.56 1.16
CA ASP A 407 26.87 -6.24 0.64
C ASP A 407 26.12 -6.02 -0.67
N ILE A 408 25.33 -4.93 -0.74
CA ILE A 408 24.46 -4.60 -1.87
C ILE A 408 25.21 -3.66 -2.81
N ASN A 409 25.46 -4.05 -4.05
CA ASN A 409 25.98 -3.17 -5.08
C ASN A 409 24.85 -2.76 -6.04
N LEU A 410 24.40 -1.51 -5.98
CA LEU A 410 23.37 -0.95 -6.86
C LEU A 410 23.96 -0.71 -8.26
N ILE A 411 23.36 -1.33 -9.27
CA ILE A 411 23.74 -1.20 -10.68
C ILE A 411 22.87 -0.14 -11.37
N SER A 412 21.59 -0.05 -11.02
CA SER A 412 20.69 0.95 -11.54
C SER A 412 21.12 2.37 -11.14
N LYS A 413 21.30 3.26 -12.13
CA LYS A 413 21.81 4.62 -11.90
C LYS A 413 20.72 5.56 -11.36
N VAL A 414 19.56 5.53 -11.97
CA VAL A 414 18.41 6.36 -11.60
C VAL A 414 17.16 5.50 -11.68
N ILE A 415 16.31 5.61 -10.67
CA ILE A 415 15.01 4.95 -10.64
C ILE A 415 13.95 6.01 -10.46
N THR A 416 12.98 6.00 -11.36
CA THR A 416 11.86 6.95 -11.37
C THR A 416 10.67 6.39 -10.61
N GLU A 417 9.95 7.25 -9.91
CA GLU A 417 8.69 6.89 -9.25
C GLU A 417 7.60 6.63 -10.28
N LYS A 418 6.93 5.47 -10.16
CA LYS A 418 5.74 5.13 -10.96
C LYS A 418 4.52 5.11 -10.05
N PRO A 419 3.77 6.23 -9.98
CA PRO A 419 2.55 6.30 -9.16
C PRO A 419 1.41 5.53 -9.84
N LEU A 420 1.17 4.31 -9.41
CA LEU A 420 0.03 3.49 -9.79
C LEU A 420 -1.04 3.53 -8.67
N VAL A 421 -1.73 2.42 -8.39
CA VAL A 421 -2.52 2.28 -7.14
C VAL A 421 -1.57 2.41 -5.96
N THR A 422 -0.41 1.80 -6.09
CA THR A 422 0.72 1.91 -5.18
C THR A 422 1.91 2.59 -5.88
N LEU A 423 2.82 3.17 -5.10
CA LEU A 423 4.04 3.83 -5.59
C LEU A 423 5.14 2.79 -5.76
N ARG A 424 5.48 2.48 -7.01
CA ARG A 424 6.54 1.51 -7.30
C ARG A 424 7.68 2.12 -8.13
N PRO A 425 8.85 1.46 -8.19
CA PRO A 425 9.89 1.78 -9.16
C PRO A 425 9.37 1.65 -10.60
N LEU A 426 9.76 2.55 -11.50
CA LEU A 426 9.45 2.45 -12.93
C LEU A 426 10.45 1.54 -13.63
N GLU A 427 11.73 1.74 -13.36
CA GLU A 427 12.83 0.95 -13.88
C GLU A 427 13.15 -0.21 -12.90
N PRO A 428 13.71 -1.32 -13.38
CA PRO A 428 14.20 -2.40 -12.52
C PRO A 428 15.22 -1.91 -11.49
N VAL A 429 15.12 -2.39 -10.26
CA VAL A 429 16.11 -2.12 -9.21
C VAL A 429 17.22 -3.14 -9.30
N MET A 430 18.09 -2.97 -10.32
CA MET A 430 19.18 -3.92 -10.57
C MET A 430 20.26 -3.80 -9.51
N ILE A 431 20.54 -4.92 -8.85
CA ILE A 431 21.60 -5.06 -7.86
C ILE A 431 22.46 -6.27 -8.16
N ALA A 432 23.72 -6.23 -7.72
CA ALA A 432 24.53 -7.40 -7.48
C ALA A 432 24.85 -7.48 -5.99
N ILE A 433 25.03 -8.67 -5.47
CA ILE A 433 25.31 -8.89 -4.06
C ILE A 433 26.61 -9.64 -3.87
N ARG A 434 27.25 -9.42 -2.72
CA ARG A 434 28.41 -10.17 -2.27
C ARG A 434 28.19 -10.61 -0.83
N LYS A 435 28.56 -11.84 -0.50
CA LYS A 435 28.49 -12.35 0.86
C LYS A 435 29.45 -11.59 1.76
N LEU A 436 29.00 -11.20 2.95
CA LEU A 436 29.82 -10.44 3.91
C LEU A 436 30.81 -11.33 4.67
N TYR A 437 30.44 -12.58 4.96
CA TYR A 437 31.26 -13.55 5.73
C TYR A 437 31.13 -14.98 5.16
#